data_2ba66d6a501021b3e48754c8d3c4a622
#
_entry.id   2ba66d6a501021b3e48754c8d3c4a622
#
_cell.length_a   1.000
_cell.length_b   1.000
_cell.length_c   1.000
_cell.angle_alpha   90.00
_cell.angle_beta   90.00
_cell.angle_gamma   90.00
#
_symmetry.space_group_name_H-M   'P 1'
#
loop_
_entity.id
_entity.type
_entity.pdbx_description
1 polymer ?
#
loop_
_entity_poly.entity_id
_entity_poly.type
_entity_poly.pdbx_seq_one_letter_code
_entity_poly.pdbx_strand_id
1 'polypeptide(L)'
;MEELNAINPKEEFQKFYNVFNHLATVERRFERKENQLFPFLEQKGWTGPSRNMWSFHDTIREMFRIVRKNLEDQDFTSAKHNTNLISQNLYRLLEVEENVLFPNALEMLSEEDWIKMRKGEDEIGWMLSEAPPKFPKESEYIHPSQDTERRTDVVFNENAAHYDEGYMTVEQVNLLFKTLPIDLTYVDENDKVI
;
A
#
# COMPACT_ATOMS: atom_id res chain seq x y z
N MET A 1 -15.05 15.74 0.05
CA MET A 1 -16.32 15.04 -0.25
C MET A 1 -17.51 16.01 -0.31
N GLU A 2 -17.68 16.91 0.64
CA GLU A 2 -18.76 17.91 0.64
C GLU A 2 -18.73 18.79 -0.61
N GLU A 3 -17.57 19.28 -1.00
CA GLU A 3 -17.39 20.07 -2.23
C GLU A 3 -17.88 19.30 -3.47
N LEU A 4 -17.46 18.04 -3.61
CA LEU A 4 -17.86 17.20 -4.74
C LEU A 4 -19.38 16.98 -4.79
N ASN A 5 -20.00 16.83 -3.62
CA ASN A 5 -21.45 16.68 -3.50
C ASN A 5 -22.21 17.97 -3.83
N ALA A 6 -21.60 19.14 -3.74
CA ALA A 6 -22.21 20.42 -4.07
C ALA A 6 -22.16 20.74 -5.58
N ILE A 7 -21.20 20.19 -6.34
CA ILE A 7 -21.00 20.47 -7.76
C ILE A 7 -22.03 19.71 -8.62
N ASN A 8 -22.59 20.38 -9.61
CA ASN A 8 -23.42 19.76 -10.64
C ASN A 8 -22.53 19.32 -11.83
N PRO A 9 -22.34 17.99 -12.06
CA PRO A 9 -21.43 17.53 -13.11
C PRO A 9 -21.85 17.92 -14.52
N LYS A 10 -23.11 18.23 -14.76
CA LYS A 10 -23.60 18.69 -16.06
C LYS A 10 -23.23 20.15 -16.36
N GLU A 11 -23.23 20.99 -15.33
CA GLU A 11 -23.00 22.43 -15.46
C GLU A 11 -21.52 22.80 -15.26
N GLU A 12 -20.84 22.08 -14.35
CA GLU A 12 -19.47 22.34 -13.94
C GLU A 12 -18.57 21.11 -14.16
N PHE A 13 -18.64 20.49 -15.34
CA PHE A 13 -17.98 19.20 -15.63
C PHE A 13 -16.50 19.17 -15.23
N GLN A 14 -15.72 20.17 -15.67
CA GLN A 14 -14.28 20.18 -15.42
C GLN A 14 -13.96 20.29 -13.93
N LYS A 15 -14.72 21.08 -13.19
CA LYS A 15 -14.56 21.22 -11.74
C LYS A 15 -14.91 19.92 -11.05
N PHE A 16 -16.04 19.31 -11.39
CA PHE A 16 -16.45 18.02 -10.86
C PHE A 16 -15.39 16.95 -11.14
N TYR A 17 -14.92 16.87 -12.38
CA TYR A 17 -13.91 15.88 -12.79
C TYR A 17 -12.60 16.03 -12.04
N ASN A 18 -12.12 17.27 -11.83
CA ASN A 18 -10.90 17.53 -11.08
C ASN A 18 -11.04 17.13 -9.61
N VAL A 19 -12.13 17.48 -8.95
CA VAL A 19 -12.39 17.14 -7.55
C VAL A 19 -12.60 15.63 -7.39
N PHE A 20 -13.29 14.99 -8.34
CA PHE A 20 -13.47 13.55 -8.38
C PHE A 20 -12.13 12.80 -8.51
N ASN A 21 -11.26 13.22 -9.42
CA ASN A 21 -9.93 12.63 -9.58
C ASN A 21 -9.04 12.85 -8.33
N HIS A 22 -9.18 14.02 -7.71
CA HIS A 22 -8.49 14.26 -6.44
C HIS A 22 -9.00 13.31 -5.35
N LEU A 23 -10.31 13.09 -5.24
CA LEU A 23 -10.88 12.12 -4.30
C LEU A 23 -10.40 10.70 -4.61
N ALA A 24 -10.25 10.33 -5.89
CA ALA A 24 -9.78 9.01 -6.29
C ALA A 24 -8.34 8.69 -5.82
N THR A 25 -7.55 9.70 -5.43
CA THR A 25 -6.23 9.48 -4.81
C THR A 25 -6.32 8.79 -3.44
N VAL A 26 -7.52 8.61 -2.88
CA VAL A 26 -7.77 7.78 -1.69
C VAL A 26 -7.25 6.34 -1.85
N GLU A 27 -7.05 5.90 -3.08
CA GLU A 27 -6.40 4.63 -3.41
C GLU A 27 -5.07 4.45 -2.69
N ARG A 28 -4.26 5.51 -2.55
CA ARG A 28 -3.00 5.47 -1.79
C ARG A 28 -3.19 5.06 -0.32
N ARG A 29 -4.32 5.43 0.29
CA ARG A 29 -4.66 5.00 1.65
C ARG A 29 -4.98 3.51 1.70
N PHE A 30 -5.63 2.98 0.66
CA PHE A 30 -5.94 1.54 0.57
C PHE A 30 -4.66 0.75 0.38
N GLU A 31 -3.84 1.10 -0.61
CA GLU A 31 -2.54 0.47 -0.90
C GLU A 31 -1.64 0.43 0.35
N ARG A 32 -1.56 1.51 1.12
CA ARG A 32 -0.76 1.56 2.35
C ARG A 32 -1.27 0.60 3.43
N LYS A 33 -2.59 0.50 3.61
CA LYS A 33 -3.15 -0.48 4.55
C LYS A 33 -2.94 -1.92 4.06
N GLU A 34 -3.22 -2.16 2.80
CA GLU A 34 -3.15 -3.49 2.19
C GLU A 34 -1.72 -4.02 2.12
N ASN A 35 -0.76 -3.19 1.72
CA ASN A 35 0.62 -3.62 1.49
C ASN A 35 1.52 -3.48 2.73
N GLN A 36 1.09 -2.73 3.74
CA GLN A 36 1.90 -2.49 4.92
C GLN A 36 1.17 -2.88 6.22
N LEU A 37 0.11 -2.18 6.59
CA LEU A 37 -0.52 -2.39 7.89
C LEU A 37 -1.08 -3.82 8.05
N PHE A 38 -1.80 -4.33 7.06
CA PHE A 38 -2.44 -5.65 7.17
C PHE A 38 -1.44 -6.79 7.31
N PRO A 39 -0.32 -6.87 6.58
CA PRO A 39 0.70 -7.90 6.81
C PRO A 39 1.26 -7.91 8.23
N PHE A 40 1.48 -6.74 8.84
CA PHE A 40 1.94 -6.67 10.23
C PHE A 40 0.86 -7.16 11.22
N LEU A 41 -0.40 -6.81 11.00
CA LEU A 41 -1.51 -7.31 11.83
C LEU A 41 -1.69 -8.82 11.68
N GLU A 42 -1.57 -9.36 10.48
CA GLU A 42 -1.62 -10.81 10.22
C GLU A 42 -0.50 -11.56 10.94
N GLN A 43 0.71 -11.03 10.97
CA GLN A 43 1.82 -11.60 11.74
C GLN A 43 1.53 -11.65 13.24
N LYS A 44 0.71 -10.73 13.76
CA LYS A 44 0.23 -10.75 15.15
C LYS A 44 -1.03 -11.63 15.34
N GLY A 45 -1.50 -12.30 14.30
CA GLY A 45 -2.67 -13.19 14.34
C GLY A 45 -4.02 -12.53 14.06
N TRP A 46 -4.05 -11.23 13.73
CA TRP A 46 -5.31 -10.53 13.42
C TRP A 46 -5.55 -10.41 11.91
N THR A 47 -6.23 -11.42 11.35
CA THR A 47 -6.52 -11.53 9.91
C THR A 47 -7.86 -10.91 9.49
N GLY A 48 -8.67 -10.42 10.45
CA GLY A 48 -9.98 -9.83 10.17
C GLY A 48 -9.92 -8.61 9.25
N PRO A 49 -9.05 -7.63 9.53
CA PRO A 49 -8.92 -6.43 8.71
C PRO A 49 -8.59 -6.73 7.24
N SER A 50 -7.56 -7.54 6.99
CA SER A 50 -7.16 -7.89 5.63
C SER A 50 -8.30 -8.53 4.86
N ARG A 51 -8.99 -9.50 5.43
CA ARG A 51 -10.09 -10.20 4.75
C ARG A 51 -11.28 -9.30 4.43
N ASN A 52 -11.73 -8.50 5.40
CA ASN A 52 -12.96 -7.74 5.28
C ASN A 52 -12.75 -6.39 4.60
N MET A 53 -11.67 -5.68 4.93
CA MET A 53 -11.42 -4.34 4.40
C MET A 53 -10.93 -4.38 2.95
N TRP A 54 -10.19 -5.40 2.52
CA TRP A 54 -9.86 -5.59 1.10
C TRP A 54 -11.10 -5.63 0.22
N SER A 55 -12.06 -6.48 0.59
CA SER A 55 -13.32 -6.56 -0.16
C SER A 55 -14.08 -5.22 -0.18
N PHE A 56 -13.99 -4.46 0.92
CA PHE A 56 -14.62 -3.14 1.00
C PHE A 56 -13.88 -2.09 0.14
N HIS A 57 -12.55 -2.11 0.14
CA HIS A 57 -11.75 -1.29 -0.77
C HIS A 57 -12.05 -1.60 -2.24
N ASP A 58 -12.15 -2.88 -2.61
CA ASP A 58 -12.50 -3.30 -3.97
C ASP A 58 -13.89 -2.83 -4.39
N THR A 59 -14.85 -2.84 -3.46
CA THR A 59 -16.18 -2.27 -3.69
C THR A 59 -16.08 -0.78 -4.04
N ILE A 60 -15.29 -0.02 -3.28
CA ILE A 60 -15.10 1.42 -3.55
C ILE A 60 -14.36 1.64 -4.88
N ARG A 61 -13.33 0.83 -5.20
CA ARG A 61 -12.64 0.86 -6.50
C ARG A 61 -13.60 0.67 -7.66
N GLU A 62 -14.50 -0.30 -7.54
CA GLU A 62 -15.53 -0.54 -8.55
C GLU A 62 -16.47 0.64 -8.70
N MET A 63 -16.91 1.25 -7.60
CA MET A 63 -17.75 2.45 -7.64
C MET A 63 -17.05 3.62 -8.35
N PHE A 64 -15.75 3.83 -8.15
CA PHE A 64 -14.96 4.82 -8.91
C PHE A 64 -14.96 4.51 -10.41
N ARG A 65 -14.83 3.23 -10.80
CA ARG A 65 -14.91 2.82 -12.22
C ARG A 65 -16.29 3.10 -12.83
N ILE A 66 -17.35 2.81 -12.09
CA ILE A 66 -18.73 3.10 -12.53
C ILE A 66 -18.93 4.60 -12.76
N VAL A 67 -18.47 5.45 -11.84
CA VAL A 67 -18.61 6.90 -12.01
C VAL A 67 -17.82 7.39 -13.24
N ARG A 68 -16.59 6.91 -13.47
CA ARG A 68 -15.82 7.25 -14.68
C ARG A 68 -16.61 6.89 -15.94
N LYS A 69 -17.18 5.68 -15.99
CA LYS A 69 -18.01 5.25 -17.10
C LYS A 69 -19.25 6.13 -17.29
N ASN A 70 -19.96 6.49 -16.22
CA ASN A 70 -21.10 7.38 -16.30
C ASN A 70 -20.69 8.77 -16.88
N LEU A 71 -19.52 9.29 -16.52
CA LEU A 71 -19.01 10.55 -17.05
C LEU A 71 -18.66 10.44 -18.55
N GLU A 72 -18.06 9.34 -18.99
CA GLU A 72 -17.78 9.03 -20.39
C GLU A 72 -19.07 8.93 -21.21
N ASP A 73 -20.08 8.27 -20.68
CA ASP A 73 -21.38 8.09 -21.30
C ASP A 73 -22.28 9.36 -21.16
N GLN A 74 -21.79 10.43 -20.55
CA GLN A 74 -22.51 11.69 -20.26
C GLN A 74 -23.78 11.48 -19.40
N ASP A 75 -23.85 10.39 -18.66
CA ASP A 75 -24.90 10.15 -17.67
C ASP A 75 -24.57 10.84 -16.34
N PHE A 76 -24.74 12.17 -16.34
CA PHE A 76 -24.44 13.01 -15.19
C PHE A 76 -25.32 12.75 -13.96
N THR A 77 -26.52 12.23 -14.18
CA THR A 77 -27.44 11.87 -13.08
C THR A 77 -26.89 10.67 -12.32
N SER A 78 -26.55 9.60 -13.02
CA SER A 78 -25.95 8.42 -12.40
C SER A 78 -24.55 8.71 -11.84
N ALA A 79 -23.75 9.53 -12.53
CA ALA A 79 -22.45 9.97 -12.02
C ALA A 79 -22.58 10.65 -10.65
N LYS A 80 -23.52 11.58 -10.51
CA LYS A 80 -23.80 12.28 -9.26
C LYS A 80 -24.27 11.35 -8.16
N HIS A 81 -25.25 10.48 -8.48
CA HIS A 81 -25.78 9.50 -7.53
C HIS A 81 -24.67 8.57 -7.01
N ASN A 82 -23.90 7.97 -7.91
CA ASN A 82 -22.83 7.04 -7.55
C ASN A 82 -21.69 7.71 -6.78
N THR A 83 -21.40 8.98 -7.06
CA THR A 83 -20.42 9.76 -6.28
C THR A 83 -20.89 9.97 -4.84
N ASN A 84 -22.18 10.21 -4.61
CA ASN A 84 -22.74 10.31 -3.26
C ASN A 84 -22.61 8.97 -2.50
N LEU A 85 -22.81 7.85 -3.21
CA LEU A 85 -22.61 6.52 -2.61
C LEU A 85 -21.14 6.27 -2.26
N ILE A 86 -20.18 6.69 -3.13
CA ILE A 86 -18.75 6.65 -2.79
C ILE A 86 -18.49 7.41 -1.49
N SER A 87 -19.00 8.64 -1.37
CA SER A 87 -18.84 9.46 -0.18
C SER A 87 -19.34 8.76 1.08
N GLN A 88 -20.53 8.17 1.04
CA GLN A 88 -21.09 7.44 2.17
C GLN A 88 -20.24 6.23 2.57
N ASN A 89 -19.77 5.46 1.58
CA ASN A 89 -18.92 4.30 1.85
C ASN A 89 -17.54 4.72 2.40
N LEU A 90 -16.96 5.82 1.92
CA LEU A 90 -15.71 6.35 2.47
C LEU A 90 -15.88 6.82 3.92
N TYR A 91 -16.97 7.50 4.26
CA TYR A 91 -17.24 7.88 5.64
C TYR A 91 -17.35 6.65 6.55
N ARG A 92 -18.11 5.64 6.11
CA ARG A 92 -18.22 4.39 6.87
C ARG A 92 -16.89 3.69 7.05
N LEU A 93 -16.03 3.69 6.01
CA LEU A 93 -14.69 3.14 6.11
C LEU A 93 -13.85 3.88 7.14
N LEU A 94 -13.87 5.23 7.12
CA LEU A 94 -13.15 6.06 8.08
C LEU A 94 -13.62 5.80 9.51
N GLU A 95 -14.92 5.64 9.75
CA GLU A 95 -15.45 5.28 11.08
C GLU A 95 -14.90 3.92 11.57
N VAL A 96 -14.82 2.93 10.70
CA VAL A 96 -14.22 1.62 11.05
C VAL A 96 -12.72 1.75 11.28
N GLU A 97 -12.01 2.51 10.48
CA GLU A 97 -10.58 2.77 10.67
C GLU A 97 -10.32 3.43 12.03
N GLU A 98 -11.08 4.47 12.35
CA GLU A 98 -10.87 5.31 13.53
C GLU A 98 -11.29 4.61 14.83
N ASN A 99 -12.39 3.86 14.81
CA ASN A 99 -12.95 3.25 16.01
C ASN A 99 -12.51 1.79 16.23
N VAL A 100 -12.04 1.10 15.19
CA VAL A 100 -11.69 -0.32 15.30
C VAL A 100 -10.26 -0.59 14.83
N LEU A 101 -9.92 -0.24 13.58
CA LEU A 101 -8.64 -0.65 13.02
C LEU A 101 -7.45 -0.04 13.75
N PHE A 102 -7.39 1.30 13.82
CA PHE A 102 -6.23 1.97 14.38
C PHE A 102 -6.07 1.78 15.89
N PRO A 103 -7.12 1.81 16.74
CA PRO A 103 -6.96 1.53 18.15
C PRO A 103 -6.37 0.13 18.41
N ASN A 104 -6.90 -0.90 17.76
CA ASN A 104 -6.36 -2.26 17.91
C ASN A 104 -4.94 -2.38 17.32
N ALA A 105 -4.65 -1.74 16.20
CA ALA A 105 -3.31 -1.74 15.62
C ALA A 105 -2.28 -1.10 16.57
N LEU A 106 -2.64 0.00 17.25
CA LEU A 106 -1.78 0.66 18.24
C LEU A 106 -1.50 -0.22 19.45
N GLU A 107 -2.45 -1.06 19.87
CA GLU A 107 -2.26 -2.01 20.98
C GLU A 107 -1.42 -3.22 20.58
N MET A 108 -1.53 -3.66 19.34
CA MET A 108 -0.91 -4.92 18.86
C MET A 108 0.50 -4.74 18.32
N LEU A 109 0.79 -3.60 17.71
CA LEU A 109 2.04 -3.34 17.01
C LEU A 109 3.03 -2.61 17.91
N SER A 110 4.28 -3.05 17.88
CA SER A 110 5.38 -2.40 18.57
C SER A 110 5.84 -1.14 17.81
N GLU A 111 6.57 -0.26 18.50
CA GLU A 111 7.21 0.89 17.87
C GLU A 111 8.14 0.48 16.71
N GLU A 112 8.83 -0.64 16.86
CA GLU A 112 9.69 -1.19 15.80
C GLU A 112 8.90 -1.59 14.55
N ASP A 113 7.69 -2.16 14.70
CA ASP A 113 6.79 -2.49 13.61
C ASP A 113 6.37 -1.21 12.85
N TRP A 114 6.05 -0.14 13.57
CA TRP A 114 5.71 1.16 12.98
C TRP A 114 6.88 1.81 12.23
N ILE A 115 8.10 1.71 12.77
CA ILE A 115 9.31 2.19 12.10
C ILE A 115 9.55 1.43 10.80
N LYS A 116 9.38 0.10 10.81
CA LYS A 116 9.53 -0.72 9.61
C LYS A 116 8.50 -0.35 8.53
N MET A 117 7.24 -0.18 8.93
CA MET A 117 6.19 0.27 8.00
C MET A 117 6.52 1.63 7.39
N ARG A 118 6.97 2.59 8.20
CA ARG A 118 7.27 3.95 7.73
C ARG A 118 8.34 3.97 6.65
N LYS A 119 9.33 3.08 6.70
CA LYS A 119 10.40 2.99 5.67
C LYS A 119 9.86 2.61 4.30
N GLY A 120 8.83 1.77 4.21
CA GLY A 120 8.24 1.34 2.94
C GLY A 120 7.16 2.28 2.39
N GLU A 121 6.71 3.27 3.16
CA GLU A 121 5.60 4.13 2.76
C GLU A 121 5.93 5.10 1.61
N ASP A 122 7.18 5.50 1.47
CA ASP A 122 7.60 6.45 0.43
C ASP A 122 7.46 5.84 -0.99
N GLU A 123 7.54 4.51 -1.12
CA GLU A 123 7.35 3.81 -2.39
C GLU A 123 5.88 3.84 -2.85
N ILE A 124 4.94 3.74 -1.92
CA ILE A 124 3.50 3.79 -2.21
C ILE A 124 3.05 5.23 -2.47
N GLY A 125 3.62 6.17 -1.73
CA GLY A 125 3.30 7.60 -1.79
C GLY A 125 2.08 7.98 -0.94
N TRP A 126 1.65 9.22 -1.09
CA TRP A 126 0.69 9.88 -0.19
C TRP A 126 -0.54 10.36 -0.96
N MET A 127 -1.71 10.31 -0.31
CA MET A 127 -2.95 10.89 -0.83
C MET A 127 -2.87 12.42 -0.87
N LEU A 128 -2.27 13.02 0.16
CA LEU A 128 -2.07 14.46 0.25
C LEU A 128 -0.74 14.85 -0.39
N SER A 129 -0.63 16.08 -0.87
CA SER A 129 0.58 16.60 -1.52
C SER A 129 1.78 16.68 -0.59
N GLU A 130 1.55 16.76 0.72
CA GLU A 130 2.60 16.79 1.73
C GLU A 130 2.71 15.44 2.42
N ALA A 131 3.92 14.89 2.42
CA ALA A 131 4.22 13.71 3.21
C ALA A 131 4.11 14.04 4.71
N PRO A 132 3.58 13.13 5.54
CA PRO A 132 3.59 13.34 6.98
C PRO A 132 5.03 13.40 7.52
N PRO A 133 5.22 13.97 8.72
CA PRO A 133 6.54 14.01 9.35
C PRO A 133 7.17 12.61 9.42
N LYS A 134 8.49 12.57 9.33
CA LYS A 134 9.23 11.32 9.53
C LYS A 134 8.96 10.74 10.91
N PHE A 135 8.89 9.41 10.98
CA PHE A 135 8.76 8.68 12.23
C PHE A 135 9.86 7.61 12.34
N PRO A 136 10.57 7.51 13.47
CA PRO A 136 10.58 8.47 14.57
C PRO A 136 11.12 9.83 14.12
N LYS A 137 10.91 10.89 14.90
CA LYS A 137 11.52 12.19 14.62
C LYS A 137 13.04 12.03 14.59
N GLU A 138 13.72 12.71 13.68
CA GLU A 138 15.19 12.61 13.55
C GLU A 138 15.95 12.83 14.86
N SER A 139 15.40 13.65 15.78
CA SER A 139 15.97 13.90 17.11
C SER A 139 15.82 12.73 18.09
N GLU A 140 14.90 11.78 17.81
CA GLU A 140 14.63 10.62 18.65
C GLU A 140 15.29 9.35 18.11
N TYR A 141 15.87 9.43 16.91
CA TYR A 141 16.67 8.36 16.35
C TYR A 141 18.03 8.34 17.08
N ILE A 142 18.07 7.68 18.23
CA ILE A 142 19.33 7.18 18.74
C ILE A 142 19.72 6.10 17.72
N HIS A 143 20.63 6.43 16.80
CA HIS A 143 21.29 5.41 16.02
C HIS A 143 21.74 4.36 17.05
N PRO A 144 21.29 3.09 16.98
CA PRO A 144 21.99 2.08 17.72
C PRO A 144 23.44 2.25 17.27
N SER A 145 24.29 2.61 18.21
CA SER A 145 25.70 2.83 17.98
C SER A 145 26.18 1.72 17.06
N GLN A 146 26.90 2.06 15.99
CA GLN A 146 27.47 1.12 15.02
C GLN A 146 28.41 0.07 15.67
N ASP A 147 28.52 0.09 16.98
CA ASP A 147 29.28 -0.81 17.84
C ASP A 147 28.56 -2.10 18.26
N THR A 148 27.37 -2.35 17.77
CA THR A 148 26.96 -3.74 17.66
C THR A 148 27.51 -4.21 16.31
N GLU A 149 28.82 -4.51 16.27
CA GLU A 149 29.29 -5.56 15.40
C GLU A 149 28.19 -6.62 15.37
N ARG A 150 27.49 -6.71 14.23
CA ARG A 150 26.74 -7.91 13.92
C ARG A 150 27.77 -9.02 13.96
N ARG A 151 27.93 -9.62 15.14
CA ARG A 151 28.36 -10.99 15.22
C ARG A 151 27.28 -11.84 14.55
N THR A 152 27.17 -11.65 13.26
CA THR A 152 26.81 -12.72 12.40
C THR A 152 28.07 -13.59 12.36
N ASP A 153 28.14 -14.56 13.29
CA ASP A 153 28.80 -15.80 12.98
C ASP A 153 27.99 -16.45 11.84
N VAL A 154 27.86 -15.72 10.73
CA VAL A 154 27.45 -16.26 9.45
C VAL A 154 28.67 -17.02 8.99
N VAL A 155 28.64 -18.32 9.26
CA VAL A 155 29.50 -19.26 8.55
C VAL A 155 29.25 -18.96 7.07
N PHE A 156 30.18 -18.23 6.45
CA PHE A 156 30.16 -17.95 5.02
C PHE A 156 30.17 -19.32 4.32
N ASN A 157 29.00 -19.73 3.90
CA ASN A 157 28.89 -20.89 3.04
C ASN A 157 29.40 -20.44 1.68
N GLU A 158 30.57 -20.89 1.25
CA GLU A 158 31.21 -20.55 -0.01
C GLU A 158 30.30 -20.80 -1.23
N ASN A 159 29.17 -21.47 -1.04
CA ASN A 159 28.18 -21.81 -2.07
C ASN A 159 26.90 -20.97 -1.99
N ALA A 160 26.91 -19.78 -1.37
CA ALA A 160 25.77 -18.88 -1.32
C ALA A 160 25.96 -17.69 -2.26
N ALA A 161 24.93 -17.35 -3.04
CA ALA A 161 24.90 -16.10 -3.79
C ALA A 161 24.47 -14.96 -2.84
N HIS A 162 25.26 -13.89 -2.82
CA HIS A 162 25.02 -12.70 -2.03
C HIS A 162 24.32 -11.64 -2.89
N TYR A 163 23.29 -11.02 -2.34
CA TYR A 163 22.51 -9.94 -2.94
C TYR A 163 22.58 -8.72 -2.02
N ASP A 164 22.18 -7.57 -2.50
CA ASP A 164 22.17 -6.31 -1.73
C ASP A 164 21.36 -6.40 -0.44
N GLU A 165 20.31 -7.21 -0.42
CA GLU A 165 19.37 -7.37 0.71
C GLU A 165 19.48 -8.73 1.42
N GLY A 166 20.51 -9.53 1.12
CA GLY A 166 20.65 -10.83 1.78
C GLY A 166 21.44 -11.86 0.97
N TYR A 167 21.21 -13.13 1.25
CA TYR A 167 21.85 -14.24 0.52
C TYR A 167 20.87 -15.40 0.33
N MET A 168 21.08 -16.17 -0.71
CA MET A 168 20.39 -17.44 -0.97
C MET A 168 21.40 -18.55 -1.25
N THR A 169 21.14 -19.75 -0.70
CA THR A 169 21.94 -20.91 -1.08
C THR A 169 21.64 -21.33 -2.52
N VAL A 170 22.55 -22.05 -3.16
CA VAL A 170 22.35 -22.56 -4.53
C VAL A 170 21.11 -23.43 -4.61
N GLU A 171 20.81 -24.21 -3.55
CA GLU A 171 19.59 -25.03 -3.51
C GLU A 171 18.32 -24.16 -3.46
N GLN A 172 18.33 -23.05 -2.73
CA GLN A 172 17.19 -22.12 -2.65
C GLN A 172 16.98 -21.42 -4.00
N VAL A 173 18.04 -20.99 -4.68
CA VAL A 173 17.96 -20.41 -6.02
C VAL A 173 17.43 -21.43 -7.04
N ASN A 174 17.93 -22.67 -6.98
CA ASN A 174 17.44 -23.74 -7.86
C ASN A 174 15.96 -24.08 -7.59
N LEU A 175 15.54 -24.08 -6.33
CA LEU A 175 14.13 -24.29 -5.98
C LEU A 175 13.26 -23.15 -6.52
N LEU A 176 13.71 -21.91 -6.36
CA LEU A 176 13.01 -20.74 -6.91
C LEU A 176 12.80 -20.89 -8.42
N PHE A 177 13.85 -21.17 -9.20
CA PHE A 177 13.74 -21.35 -10.65
C PHE A 177 12.85 -22.51 -11.05
N LYS A 178 12.85 -23.61 -10.29
CA LYS A 178 11.95 -24.77 -10.57
C LYS A 178 10.48 -24.49 -10.27
N THR A 179 10.19 -23.56 -9.36
CA THR A 179 8.81 -23.25 -8.97
C THR A 179 8.20 -22.11 -9.78
N LEU A 180 9.01 -21.30 -10.45
CA LEU A 180 8.52 -20.24 -11.33
C LEU A 180 7.96 -20.83 -12.63
N PRO A 181 6.70 -20.53 -13.01
CA PRO A 181 6.09 -21.02 -14.24
C PRO A 181 6.52 -20.18 -15.45
N ILE A 182 7.80 -19.84 -15.54
CA ILE A 182 8.39 -19.01 -16.61
C ILE A 182 9.72 -19.59 -17.05
N ASP A 183 10.05 -19.45 -18.33
CA ASP A 183 11.38 -19.71 -18.84
C ASP A 183 12.28 -18.51 -18.56
N LEU A 184 13.38 -18.75 -17.86
CA LEU A 184 14.38 -17.73 -17.56
C LEU A 184 15.62 -17.99 -18.38
N THR A 185 16.02 -17.01 -19.16
CA THR A 185 17.28 -17.02 -19.91
C THR A 185 18.15 -15.88 -19.40
N TYR A 186 19.33 -16.20 -18.94
CA TYR A 186 20.32 -15.20 -18.59
C TYR A 186 21.31 -15.01 -19.75
N VAL A 187 21.55 -13.77 -20.11
CA VAL A 187 22.54 -13.38 -21.12
C VAL A 187 23.63 -12.60 -20.41
N ASP A 188 24.86 -13.03 -20.50
CA ASP A 188 25.99 -12.34 -19.87
C ASP A 188 26.41 -11.07 -20.66
N GLU A 189 27.39 -10.34 -20.13
CA GLU A 189 27.92 -9.11 -20.74
C GLU A 189 28.61 -9.31 -22.10
N ASN A 190 28.80 -10.56 -22.54
CA ASN A 190 29.38 -10.94 -23.82
C ASN A 190 28.34 -11.54 -24.77
N ASP A 191 27.04 -11.30 -24.53
CA ASP A 191 25.92 -11.84 -25.29
C ASP A 191 25.84 -13.38 -25.28
N LYS A 192 26.43 -14.04 -24.28
CA LYS A 192 26.40 -15.47 -24.13
C LYS A 192 25.23 -15.90 -23.28
N VAL A 193 24.44 -16.82 -23.81
CA VAL A 193 23.33 -17.47 -23.08
C VAL A 193 23.91 -18.52 -22.13
N ILE A 194 23.51 -18.43 -20.84
CA ILE A 194 23.91 -19.38 -19.79
C ILE A 194 22.69 -20.16 -19.32
#